data_33615dda6d78a0aed306d58686757fe8
#
_entry.id   33615dda6d78a0aed306d58686757fe8
#
_cell.length_a   1.000
_cell.length_b   1.000
_cell.length_c   1.000
_cell.angle_alpha   90.00
_cell.angle_beta   90.00
_cell.angle_gamma   90.00
#
_symmetry.space_group_name_H-M   'P 1'
#
loop_
_entity.id
_entity.type
_entity.pdbx_description
1 polymer ?
#
loop_
_entity_poly.entity_id
_entity_poly.type
_entity_poly.pdbx_seq_one_letter_code
_entity_poly.pdbx_strand_id
1 'polypeptide(L)'
;MEIDTSSLQSVKNFVTNYKNSSYGKIYSLICNAGISGASGSGRTKDGFDVIFETNHLGHFLLVNSLLPLMEENGRIINVSSDMHDPPKNFNPNFEWIGAEKLAKPDEEMSKSRLRYSYSKLCNIYFTYELIKRIGNKKLLINAFNPGFMPETNLSGGKITPERIKFVHENMPDRVGDLDKSSQALCDLITMEDFKENGKFFDRSTKFVKTSELSYNEKNAKELWDLSESYVKDFY
;
A
#
# COMPACT_ATOMS: atom_id res chain seq x y z
N MET A 1 -15.65 12.79 3.56
CA MET A 1 -14.99 13.33 2.35
C MET A 1 -14.68 12.18 1.41
N GLU A 2 -14.85 12.39 0.13
CA GLU A 2 -14.52 11.38 -0.90
C GLU A 2 -13.07 11.52 -1.35
N ILE A 3 -12.42 10.40 -1.67
CA ILE A 3 -11.07 10.32 -2.24
C ILE A 3 -10.99 9.15 -3.22
N ASP A 4 -10.38 9.41 -4.37
CA ASP A 4 -10.01 8.40 -5.36
C ASP A 4 -8.49 8.41 -5.53
N THR A 5 -7.83 7.36 -5.07
CA THR A 5 -6.36 7.24 -5.14
C THR A 5 -5.83 6.95 -6.54
N SER A 6 -6.71 6.69 -7.52
CA SER A 6 -6.38 6.60 -8.95
C SER A 6 -6.42 7.97 -9.67
N SER A 7 -6.52 9.07 -8.90
CA SER A 7 -6.51 10.44 -9.42
C SER A 7 -5.78 11.38 -8.46
N LEU A 8 -4.64 11.89 -8.87
CA LEU A 8 -3.84 12.83 -8.08
C LEU A 8 -4.63 14.11 -7.77
N GLN A 9 -5.48 14.55 -8.71
CA GLN A 9 -6.35 15.70 -8.47
C GLN A 9 -7.41 15.42 -7.39
N SER A 10 -7.95 14.20 -7.33
CA SER A 10 -8.89 13.80 -6.26
C SER A 10 -8.19 13.80 -4.90
N VAL A 11 -6.97 13.28 -4.83
CA VAL A 11 -6.15 13.31 -3.61
C VAL A 11 -5.87 14.74 -3.17
N LYS A 12 -5.46 15.63 -4.08
CA LYS A 12 -5.24 17.05 -3.80
C LYS A 12 -6.51 17.74 -3.25
N ASN A 13 -7.65 17.48 -3.89
CA ASN A 13 -8.93 18.04 -3.45
C ASN A 13 -9.31 17.55 -2.04
N PHE A 14 -9.12 16.25 -1.76
CA PHE A 14 -9.34 15.69 -0.43
C PHE A 14 -8.46 16.37 0.61
N VAL A 15 -7.15 16.50 0.34
CA VAL A 15 -6.19 17.16 1.25
C VAL A 15 -6.58 18.61 1.51
N THR A 16 -6.97 19.34 0.46
CA THR A 16 -7.42 20.73 0.58
C THR A 16 -8.68 20.85 1.45
N ASN A 17 -9.66 19.98 1.21
CA ASN A 17 -10.89 19.94 1.99
C ASN A 17 -10.63 19.56 3.45
N TYR A 18 -9.70 18.62 3.68
CA TYR A 18 -9.32 18.23 5.03
C TYR A 18 -8.65 19.41 5.79
N LYS A 19 -7.69 20.09 5.15
CA LYS A 19 -7.01 21.25 5.72
C LYS A 19 -7.98 22.38 6.10
N ASN A 20 -9.07 22.54 5.35
CA ASN A 20 -10.10 23.56 5.57
C ASN A 20 -11.22 23.09 6.52
N SER A 21 -11.17 21.84 6.97
CA SER A 21 -12.17 21.29 7.88
C SER A 21 -11.84 21.57 9.35
N SER A 22 -12.80 21.30 10.24
CA SER A 22 -12.61 21.36 11.69
C SER A 22 -12.13 20.05 12.34
N TYR A 23 -11.70 19.06 11.55
CA TYR A 23 -11.31 17.74 12.09
C TYR A 23 -10.02 17.75 12.93
N GLY A 24 -9.17 18.75 12.75
CA GLY A 24 -7.93 18.86 13.53
C GLY A 24 -6.79 17.97 13.02
N LYS A 25 -5.92 17.55 13.93
CA LYS A 25 -4.76 16.70 13.60
C LYS A 25 -5.17 15.24 13.43
N ILE A 26 -4.34 14.51 12.71
CA ILE A 26 -4.53 13.10 12.36
C ILE A 26 -3.67 12.25 13.30
N TYR A 27 -4.30 11.40 14.11
CA TYR A 27 -3.58 10.42 14.91
C TYR A 27 -3.13 9.21 14.08
N SER A 28 -4.01 8.66 13.24
CA SER A 28 -3.66 7.52 12.39
C SER A 28 -4.13 7.69 10.95
N LEU A 29 -3.26 7.28 10.02
CA LEU A 29 -3.52 7.25 8.58
C LEU A 29 -3.27 5.84 8.04
N ILE A 30 -4.31 5.21 7.51
CA ILE A 30 -4.24 3.86 6.96
C ILE A 30 -4.37 3.93 5.45
N CYS A 31 -3.29 3.64 4.73
CA CYS A 31 -3.24 3.56 3.28
C CYS A 31 -3.70 2.18 2.81
N ASN A 32 -5.01 1.94 2.83
CA ASN A 32 -5.61 0.64 2.57
C ASN A 32 -6.12 0.47 1.12
N ALA A 33 -6.57 1.54 0.48
CA ALA A 33 -7.14 1.46 -0.86
C ALA A 33 -6.20 0.74 -1.84
N GLY A 34 -6.75 -0.13 -2.67
CA GLY A 34 -5.94 -0.88 -3.62
C GLY A 34 -6.76 -1.75 -4.55
N ILE A 35 -6.21 -1.99 -5.71
CA ILE A 35 -6.76 -2.85 -6.76
C ILE A 35 -5.73 -3.89 -7.19
N SER A 36 -6.19 -4.96 -7.81
CA SER A 36 -5.34 -5.95 -8.48
C SER A 36 -5.64 -5.99 -9.97
N GLY A 37 -4.82 -6.70 -10.75
CA GLY A 37 -5.03 -6.85 -12.20
C GLY A 37 -6.38 -7.47 -12.58
N ALA A 38 -7.03 -8.17 -11.65
CA ALA A 38 -8.37 -8.73 -11.86
C ALA A 38 -9.49 -7.68 -11.69
N SER A 39 -9.23 -6.61 -10.94
CA SER A 39 -10.20 -5.52 -10.68
C SER A 39 -9.95 -4.25 -11.50
N GLY A 40 -8.81 -4.15 -12.19
CA GLY A 40 -8.51 -2.99 -13.03
C GLY A 40 -7.21 -3.13 -13.81
N SER A 41 -7.23 -2.66 -15.05
CA SER A 41 -6.06 -2.55 -15.92
C SER A 41 -6.20 -1.29 -16.77
N GLY A 42 -5.09 -0.74 -17.22
CA GLY A 42 -5.08 0.40 -18.13
C GLY A 42 -4.42 1.64 -17.57
N ARG A 43 -4.81 2.78 -18.14
CA ARG A 43 -4.25 4.10 -17.85
C ARG A 43 -5.23 4.95 -17.06
N THR A 44 -4.74 5.62 -16.02
CA THR A 44 -5.49 6.64 -15.29
C THR A 44 -5.64 7.94 -16.12
N LYS A 45 -6.43 8.89 -15.60
CA LYS A 45 -6.54 10.23 -16.18
C LYS A 45 -5.22 11.01 -16.11
N ASP A 46 -4.39 10.72 -15.10
CA ASP A 46 -3.09 11.35 -14.89
C ASP A 46 -1.99 10.72 -15.77
N GLY A 47 -2.34 9.65 -16.52
CA GLY A 47 -1.46 9.02 -17.52
C GLY A 47 -0.65 7.84 -17.03
N PHE A 48 -0.80 7.44 -15.76
CA PHE A 48 -0.07 6.34 -15.13
C PHE A 48 -0.79 5.00 -15.26
N ASP A 49 -0.06 3.93 -14.96
CA ASP A 49 -0.68 2.62 -14.75
C ASP A 49 -1.63 2.67 -13.56
N VAL A 50 -2.84 2.15 -13.75
CA VAL A 50 -3.90 2.28 -12.74
C VAL A 50 -3.56 1.56 -11.43
N ILE A 51 -2.84 0.44 -11.46
CA ILE A 51 -2.45 -0.29 -10.25
C ILE A 51 -1.33 0.46 -9.52
N PHE A 52 -0.34 0.98 -10.26
CA PHE A 52 0.74 1.78 -9.68
C PHE A 52 0.20 3.05 -9.03
N GLU A 53 -0.67 3.79 -9.72
CA GLU A 53 -1.21 5.02 -9.16
C GLU A 53 -2.13 4.76 -7.98
N THR A 54 -3.10 3.85 -8.11
CA THR A 54 -4.06 3.56 -7.04
C THR A 54 -3.37 3.04 -5.78
N ASN A 55 -2.45 2.07 -5.93
CA ASN A 55 -1.88 1.35 -4.79
C ASN A 55 -0.69 2.08 -4.15
N HIS A 56 0.02 2.92 -4.92
CA HIS A 56 1.24 3.57 -4.46
C HIS A 56 1.21 5.09 -4.62
N LEU A 57 1.11 5.62 -5.84
CA LEU A 57 1.36 7.04 -6.10
C LEU A 57 0.33 7.96 -5.44
N GLY A 58 -0.95 7.57 -5.45
CA GLY A 58 -2.02 8.31 -4.76
C GLY A 58 -1.82 8.33 -3.25
N HIS A 59 -1.39 7.21 -2.65
CA HIS A 59 -1.03 7.16 -1.24
C HIS A 59 0.24 7.95 -0.92
N PHE A 60 1.23 7.92 -1.81
CA PHE A 60 2.44 8.71 -1.69
C PHE A 60 2.11 10.21 -1.58
N LEU A 61 1.29 10.72 -2.50
CA LEU A 61 0.83 12.11 -2.46
C LEU A 61 0.02 12.41 -1.19
N LEU A 62 -0.93 11.54 -0.85
CA LEU A 62 -1.80 11.69 0.34
C LEU A 62 -0.99 11.80 1.62
N VAL A 63 -0.10 10.85 1.86
CA VAL A 63 0.72 10.79 3.09
C VAL A 63 1.61 12.03 3.18
N ASN A 64 2.39 12.35 2.12
CA ASN A 64 3.31 13.47 2.16
C ASN A 64 2.57 14.81 2.36
N SER A 65 1.40 14.98 1.75
CA SER A 65 0.56 16.18 1.91
C SER A 65 -0.05 16.33 3.30
N LEU A 66 -0.31 15.21 4.01
CA LEU A 66 -0.91 15.19 5.35
C LEU A 66 0.12 15.08 6.48
N LEU A 67 1.40 14.81 6.20
CA LEU A 67 2.47 14.75 7.22
C LEU A 67 2.51 15.96 8.17
N PRO A 68 2.29 17.21 7.71
CA PRO A 68 2.26 18.37 8.61
C PRO A 68 1.09 18.35 9.61
N LEU A 69 0.04 17.60 9.31
CA LEU A 69 -1.17 17.49 10.12
C LEU A 69 -1.18 16.27 11.04
N MET A 70 -0.17 15.40 10.94
CA MET A 70 -0.05 14.26 11.86
C MET A 70 0.23 14.71 13.28
N GLU A 71 -0.40 14.05 14.26
CA GLU A 71 -0.10 14.21 15.67
C GLU A 71 1.29 13.67 16.01
N GLU A 72 1.87 14.16 17.10
CA GLU A 72 3.06 13.53 17.71
C GLU A 72 2.70 12.12 18.19
N ASN A 73 3.56 11.16 17.91
CA ASN A 73 3.34 9.72 18.10
C ASN A 73 2.18 9.14 17.26
N GLY A 74 1.72 9.89 16.26
CA GLY A 74 0.74 9.42 15.28
C GLY A 74 1.27 8.23 14.48
N ARG A 75 0.38 7.53 13.78
CA ARG A 75 0.68 6.25 13.13
C ARG A 75 0.30 6.28 11.66
N ILE A 76 1.17 5.73 10.83
CA ILE A 76 0.91 5.53 9.40
C ILE A 76 1.07 4.04 9.10
N ILE A 77 0.04 3.43 8.53
CA ILE A 77 0.08 2.03 8.11
C ILE A 77 -0.12 1.94 6.60
N ASN A 78 0.89 1.46 5.90
CA ASN A 78 0.81 1.16 4.46
C ASN A 78 0.37 -0.30 4.28
N VAL A 79 -0.84 -0.52 3.77
CA VAL A 79 -1.32 -1.88 3.51
C VAL A 79 -0.62 -2.45 2.28
N SER A 80 0.23 -3.44 2.55
CA SER A 80 0.96 -4.20 1.55
C SER A 80 0.34 -5.61 1.40
N SER A 81 1.15 -6.61 1.08
CA SER A 81 0.75 -8.01 0.93
C SER A 81 1.97 -8.91 1.01
N ASP A 82 1.78 -10.19 1.31
CA ASP A 82 2.76 -11.25 1.08
C ASP A 82 3.20 -11.32 -0.40
N MET A 83 2.37 -10.82 -1.31
CA MET A 83 2.70 -10.71 -2.74
C MET A 83 3.82 -9.72 -3.07
N HIS A 84 4.33 -8.94 -2.11
CA HIS A 84 5.56 -8.17 -2.31
C HIS A 84 6.79 -9.09 -2.52
N ASP A 85 6.63 -10.36 -2.16
CA ASP A 85 7.56 -11.45 -2.42
C ASP A 85 6.78 -12.65 -2.99
N PRO A 86 6.44 -12.63 -4.29
CA PRO A 86 5.60 -13.65 -4.88
C PRO A 86 6.30 -15.02 -4.84
N PRO A 87 5.53 -16.12 -4.62
CA PRO A 87 6.10 -17.47 -4.61
C PRO A 87 6.91 -17.77 -5.86
N LYS A 88 8.04 -18.48 -5.70
CA LYS A 88 8.97 -18.81 -6.80
C LYS A 88 8.33 -19.63 -7.94
N ASN A 89 7.33 -20.45 -7.63
CA ASN A 89 6.57 -21.16 -8.66
C ASN A 89 5.69 -20.23 -9.49
N PHE A 90 5.40 -19.02 -8.99
CA PHE A 90 4.66 -18.00 -9.69
C PHE A 90 5.57 -17.05 -10.49
N ASN A 91 6.68 -16.63 -9.89
CA ASN A 91 7.77 -15.91 -10.56
C ASN A 91 9.13 -16.29 -9.94
N PRO A 92 9.90 -17.17 -10.57
CA PRO A 92 11.19 -17.62 -10.02
C PRO A 92 12.24 -16.50 -9.95
N ASN A 93 12.11 -15.49 -10.79
CA ASN A 93 13.06 -14.38 -10.94
C ASN A 93 12.36 -13.04 -10.72
N PHE A 94 11.75 -12.86 -9.54
CA PHE A 94 11.13 -11.59 -9.19
C PHE A 94 12.21 -10.57 -8.79
N GLU A 95 12.51 -9.67 -9.71
CA GLU A 95 13.54 -8.63 -9.57
C GLU A 95 12.91 -7.25 -9.76
N TRP A 96 13.57 -6.22 -9.24
CA TRP A 96 13.14 -4.84 -9.48
C TRP A 96 13.30 -4.44 -10.94
N ILE A 97 12.27 -3.94 -11.53
CA ILE A 97 12.22 -3.57 -12.96
C ILE A 97 12.29 -2.05 -13.22
N GLY A 98 12.43 -1.26 -12.14
CA GLY A 98 12.49 0.19 -12.20
C GLY A 98 11.12 0.88 -12.03
N ALA A 99 11.09 1.96 -11.27
CA ALA A 99 9.87 2.70 -10.95
C ALA A 99 9.22 3.30 -12.20
N GLU A 100 10.01 3.79 -13.16
CA GLU A 100 9.50 4.36 -14.41
C GLU A 100 8.72 3.33 -15.24
N LYS A 101 9.20 2.09 -15.31
CA LYS A 101 8.51 1.01 -16.02
C LYS A 101 7.21 0.63 -15.33
N LEU A 102 7.18 0.68 -13.99
CA LEU A 102 5.97 0.42 -13.21
C LEU A 102 4.91 1.51 -13.38
N ALA A 103 5.33 2.76 -13.48
CA ALA A 103 4.43 3.89 -13.69
C ALA A 103 3.77 3.92 -15.08
N LYS A 104 4.44 3.33 -16.09
CA LYS A 104 3.91 3.27 -17.46
C LYS A 104 2.86 2.15 -17.61
N PRO A 105 1.70 2.44 -18.21
CA PRO A 105 0.73 1.40 -18.56
C PRO A 105 1.34 0.35 -19.50
N ASP A 106 1.12 -0.91 -19.19
CA ASP A 106 1.57 -2.06 -19.98
C ASP A 106 0.51 -3.15 -19.89
N GLU A 107 -0.16 -3.47 -21.01
CA GLU A 107 -1.30 -4.38 -21.03
C GLU A 107 -0.91 -5.82 -20.65
N GLU A 108 0.25 -6.30 -21.07
CA GLU A 108 0.68 -7.67 -20.76
C GLU A 108 1.00 -7.80 -19.27
N MET A 109 1.74 -6.84 -18.74
CA MET A 109 2.05 -6.82 -17.31
C MET A 109 0.79 -6.60 -16.46
N SER A 110 -0.16 -5.80 -16.91
CA SER A 110 -1.43 -5.55 -16.20
C SER A 110 -2.31 -6.80 -16.13
N LYS A 111 -2.26 -7.69 -17.13
CA LYS A 111 -2.95 -8.99 -17.10
C LYS A 111 -2.27 -9.98 -16.16
N SER A 112 -1.01 -9.79 -15.85
CA SER A 112 -0.26 -10.61 -14.91
C SER A 112 -0.48 -10.13 -13.47
N ARG A 113 -0.41 -11.05 -12.50
CA ARG A 113 -0.43 -10.69 -11.09
C ARG A 113 0.84 -9.96 -10.64
N LEU A 114 1.85 -9.85 -11.51
CA LEU A 114 3.15 -9.23 -11.20
C LEU A 114 3.03 -7.73 -10.95
N ARG A 115 2.18 -7.02 -11.70
CA ARG A 115 1.94 -5.59 -11.47
C ARG A 115 1.48 -5.32 -10.03
N TYR A 116 0.56 -6.15 -9.55
CA TYR A 116 0.12 -6.09 -8.16
C TYR A 116 1.26 -6.36 -7.18
N SER A 117 2.06 -7.41 -7.43
CA SER A 117 3.23 -7.74 -6.60
C SER A 117 4.20 -6.57 -6.51
N TYR A 118 4.54 -5.95 -7.64
CA TYR A 118 5.38 -4.75 -7.65
C TYR A 118 4.76 -3.58 -6.88
N SER A 119 3.45 -3.34 -7.01
CA SER A 119 2.79 -2.27 -6.26
C SER A 119 2.86 -2.49 -4.75
N LYS A 120 2.81 -3.75 -4.30
CA LYS A 120 2.95 -4.10 -2.89
C LYS A 120 4.40 -4.02 -2.40
N LEU A 121 5.39 -4.29 -3.26
CA LEU A 121 6.79 -4.00 -2.99
C LEU A 121 7.03 -2.48 -2.90
N CYS A 122 6.42 -1.68 -3.78
CA CYS A 122 6.47 -0.22 -3.69
C CYS A 122 5.96 0.30 -2.33
N ASN A 123 4.90 -0.30 -1.77
CA ASN A 123 4.40 0.09 -0.44
C ASN A 123 5.40 -0.23 0.69
N ILE A 124 6.19 -1.31 0.57
CA ILE A 124 7.28 -1.60 1.51
C ILE A 124 8.41 -0.57 1.35
N TYR A 125 8.88 -0.32 0.12
CA TYR A 125 9.88 0.70 -0.15
C TYR A 125 9.47 2.08 0.36
N PHE A 126 8.22 2.46 0.11
CA PHE A 126 7.66 3.71 0.60
C PHE A 126 7.69 3.79 2.13
N THR A 127 7.31 2.71 2.82
CA THR A 127 7.38 2.64 4.29
C THR A 127 8.80 2.91 4.80
N TYR A 128 9.80 2.24 4.23
CA TYR A 128 11.18 2.35 4.67
C TYR A 128 11.80 3.71 4.33
N GLU A 129 11.54 4.24 3.14
CA GLU A 129 12.05 5.57 2.75
C GLU A 129 11.37 6.71 3.50
N LEU A 130 10.08 6.61 3.76
CA LEU A 130 9.34 7.63 4.50
C LEU A 130 9.95 7.85 5.90
N ILE A 131 10.29 6.77 6.60
CA ILE A 131 10.92 6.85 7.93
C ILE A 131 12.23 7.64 7.89
N LYS A 132 13.06 7.44 6.86
CA LYS A 132 14.32 8.17 6.71
C LYS A 132 14.12 9.66 6.46
N ARG A 133 12.95 10.07 5.93
CA ARG A 133 12.66 11.42 5.42
C ARG A 133 11.78 12.27 6.34
N ILE A 134 11.09 11.67 7.30
CA ILE A 134 10.23 12.42 8.23
C ILE A 134 10.99 13.31 9.21
N GLY A 135 12.33 13.23 9.24
CA GLY A 135 13.18 14.02 10.12
C GLY A 135 12.92 13.72 11.61
N ASN A 136 12.75 14.78 12.38
CA ASN A 136 12.54 14.67 13.85
C ASN A 136 11.06 14.38 14.24
N LYS A 137 10.18 14.10 13.30
CA LYS A 137 8.79 13.77 13.64
C LYS A 137 8.73 12.39 14.32
N LYS A 138 8.10 12.35 15.47
CA LYS A 138 7.86 11.12 16.23
C LYS A 138 6.62 10.41 15.69
N LEU A 139 6.73 9.77 14.52
CA LEU A 139 5.67 8.98 13.91
C LEU A 139 6.07 7.51 13.86
N LEU A 140 5.11 6.62 14.05
CA LEU A 140 5.28 5.18 13.88
C LEU A 140 4.72 4.79 12.50
N ILE A 141 5.61 4.39 11.61
CA ILE A 141 5.31 4.09 10.22
C ILE A 141 5.60 2.63 9.96
N ASN A 142 4.59 1.87 9.59
CA ASN A 142 4.71 0.43 9.41
C ASN A 142 3.94 -0.03 8.16
N ALA A 143 4.23 -1.25 7.73
CA ALA A 143 3.48 -1.92 6.68
C ALA A 143 2.68 -3.10 7.26
N PHE A 144 1.54 -3.42 6.64
CA PHE A 144 0.64 -4.47 7.09
C PHE A 144 0.16 -5.34 5.93
N ASN A 145 0.21 -6.67 6.10
CA ASN A 145 -0.46 -7.62 5.22
C ASN A 145 -1.72 -8.14 5.91
N PRO A 146 -2.92 -7.87 5.39
CA PRO A 146 -4.16 -8.43 5.95
C PRO A 146 -4.35 -9.91 5.62
N GLY A 147 -3.55 -10.48 4.71
CA GLY A 147 -3.80 -11.77 4.08
C GLY A 147 -4.75 -11.66 2.89
N PHE A 148 -4.91 -12.76 2.17
CA PHE A 148 -5.84 -12.82 1.06
C PHE A 148 -7.28 -12.94 1.59
N MET A 149 -8.13 -11.97 1.24
CA MET A 149 -9.54 -11.89 1.64
C MET A 149 -10.44 -12.22 0.45
N PRO A 150 -10.85 -13.49 0.28
CA PRO A 150 -11.70 -13.89 -0.86
C PRO A 150 -13.10 -13.25 -0.83
N GLU A 151 -13.51 -12.72 0.32
CA GLU A 151 -14.77 -12.00 0.56
C GLU A 151 -14.77 -10.57 -0.02
N THR A 152 -13.61 -10.09 -0.47
CA THR A 152 -13.47 -8.72 -1.01
C THR A 152 -13.45 -8.70 -2.53
N ASN A 153 -13.67 -7.52 -3.11
CA ASN A 153 -13.60 -7.31 -4.56
C ASN A 153 -12.17 -7.21 -5.11
N LEU A 154 -11.13 -7.25 -4.27
CA LEU A 154 -9.73 -7.06 -4.67
C LEU A 154 -9.29 -8.02 -5.78
N SER A 155 -9.68 -9.27 -5.70
CA SER A 155 -9.30 -10.30 -6.67
C SER A 155 -10.22 -10.38 -7.91
N GLY A 156 -11.21 -9.48 -8.00
CA GLY A 156 -12.21 -9.45 -9.07
C GLY A 156 -13.15 -10.65 -9.08
N GLY A 157 -14.11 -10.65 -10.01
CA GLY A 157 -15.10 -11.72 -10.16
C GLY A 157 -16.19 -11.71 -9.09
N LYS A 158 -17.15 -12.64 -9.21
CA LYS A 158 -18.25 -12.75 -8.26
C LYS A 158 -17.76 -13.37 -6.95
N ILE A 159 -18.12 -12.76 -5.84
CA ILE A 159 -17.93 -13.32 -4.50
C ILE A 159 -19.05 -14.35 -4.31
N THR A 160 -18.71 -15.64 -4.27
CA THR A 160 -19.66 -16.73 -4.01
C THR A 160 -19.15 -17.63 -2.87
N PRO A 161 -20.07 -18.31 -2.15
CA PRO A 161 -19.67 -19.25 -1.09
C PRO A 161 -18.70 -20.32 -1.58
N GLU A 162 -18.92 -20.83 -2.80
CA GLU A 162 -18.08 -21.88 -3.41
C GLU A 162 -16.66 -21.37 -3.67
N ARG A 163 -16.52 -20.13 -4.15
CA ARG A 163 -15.21 -19.50 -4.36
C ARG A 163 -14.49 -19.28 -3.04
N ILE A 164 -15.18 -18.77 -2.04
CA ILE A 164 -14.62 -18.56 -0.69
C ILE A 164 -14.12 -19.90 -0.15
N LYS A 165 -14.96 -20.93 -0.16
CA LYS A 165 -14.61 -22.27 0.27
C LYS A 165 -13.39 -22.82 -0.49
N PHE A 166 -13.40 -22.73 -1.82
CA PHE A 166 -12.28 -23.17 -2.66
C PHE A 166 -10.96 -22.52 -2.26
N VAL A 167 -10.97 -21.20 -2.02
CA VAL A 167 -9.78 -20.46 -1.63
C VAL A 167 -9.28 -20.91 -0.26
N HIS A 168 -10.14 -21.05 0.72
CA HIS A 168 -9.77 -21.52 2.06
C HIS A 168 -9.19 -22.95 2.04
N GLU A 169 -9.73 -23.83 1.20
CA GLU A 169 -9.25 -25.21 1.07
C GLU A 169 -7.91 -25.33 0.31
N ASN A 170 -7.68 -24.46 -0.69
CA ASN A 170 -6.51 -24.59 -1.58
C ASN A 170 -5.38 -23.61 -1.27
N MET A 171 -5.62 -22.57 -0.47
CA MET A 171 -4.63 -21.53 -0.13
C MET A 171 -4.66 -21.18 1.37
N PRO A 172 -4.73 -22.17 2.30
CA PRO A 172 -4.95 -21.90 3.73
C PRO A 172 -3.86 -21.03 4.36
N ASP A 173 -2.62 -21.18 3.92
CA ASP A 173 -1.47 -20.42 4.44
C ASP A 173 -1.48 -18.93 4.04
N ARG A 174 -2.30 -18.56 3.04
CA ARG A 174 -2.36 -17.21 2.48
C ARG A 174 -3.63 -16.47 2.82
N VAL A 175 -4.69 -17.20 3.13
CA VAL A 175 -5.98 -16.61 3.49
C VAL A 175 -5.85 -15.87 4.81
N GLY A 176 -6.39 -14.65 4.84
CA GLY A 176 -6.61 -13.90 6.06
C GLY A 176 -7.98 -14.24 6.65
N ASP A 177 -8.10 -14.03 7.93
CA ASP A 177 -9.38 -14.00 8.64
C ASP A 177 -9.77 -12.53 8.79
N LEU A 178 -10.91 -12.14 8.23
CA LEU A 178 -11.29 -10.72 8.16
C LEU A 178 -11.38 -10.08 9.55
N ASP A 179 -11.97 -10.79 10.51
CA ASP A 179 -12.15 -10.27 11.87
C ASP A 179 -10.80 -10.17 12.61
N LYS A 180 -9.96 -11.20 12.52
CA LYS A 180 -8.64 -11.19 13.16
C LYS A 180 -7.69 -10.19 12.54
N SER A 181 -7.66 -10.07 11.21
CA SER A 181 -6.78 -9.15 10.52
C SER A 181 -7.21 -7.69 10.73
N SER A 182 -8.52 -7.41 10.73
CA SER A 182 -9.01 -6.07 11.04
C SER A 182 -8.78 -5.70 12.51
N GLN A 183 -8.94 -6.64 13.43
CA GLN A 183 -8.61 -6.43 14.85
C GLN A 183 -7.11 -6.16 15.01
N ALA A 184 -6.25 -6.95 14.37
CA ALA A 184 -4.80 -6.72 14.41
C ALA A 184 -4.42 -5.33 13.88
N LEU A 185 -5.02 -4.90 12.77
CA LEU A 185 -4.81 -3.55 12.24
C LEU A 185 -5.31 -2.48 13.22
N CYS A 186 -6.45 -2.69 13.85
CA CYS A 186 -6.98 -1.81 14.90
C CYS A 186 -6.01 -1.73 16.09
N ASP A 187 -5.51 -2.86 16.56
CA ASP A 187 -4.54 -2.92 17.67
C ASP A 187 -3.25 -2.15 17.30
N LEU A 188 -2.72 -2.32 16.10
CA LEU A 188 -1.53 -1.58 15.63
C LEU A 188 -1.69 -0.05 15.67
N ILE A 189 -2.91 0.46 15.61
CA ILE A 189 -3.19 1.90 15.65
C ILE A 189 -3.71 2.40 16.99
N THR A 190 -4.09 1.51 17.93
CA THR A 190 -4.70 1.91 19.21
C THR A 190 -3.87 1.53 20.44
N MET A 191 -2.96 0.53 20.35
CA MET A 191 -2.15 0.11 21.49
C MET A 191 -1.25 1.24 22.00
N GLU A 192 -1.41 1.64 23.26
CA GLU A 192 -0.66 2.77 23.87
C GLU A 192 0.85 2.53 23.94
N ASP A 193 1.26 1.31 24.29
CA ASP A 193 2.67 0.94 24.43
C ASP A 193 3.35 0.50 23.13
N PHE A 194 2.67 0.66 21.97
CA PHE A 194 3.22 0.27 20.69
C PHE A 194 4.38 1.20 20.28
N LYS A 195 5.56 0.62 20.02
CA LYS A 195 6.80 1.36 19.70
C LYS A 195 7.46 0.92 18.41
N GLU A 196 6.89 -0.10 17.75
CA GLU A 196 7.48 -0.65 16.53
C GLU A 196 7.40 0.34 15.37
N ASN A 197 8.53 0.54 14.69
CA ASN A 197 8.65 1.43 13.55
C ASN A 197 9.46 0.75 12.44
N GLY A 198 9.07 0.91 11.19
CA GLY A 198 9.72 0.27 10.05
C GLY A 198 9.51 -1.24 10.00
N LYS A 199 8.41 -1.75 10.52
CA LYS A 199 8.11 -3.18 10.56
C LYS A 199 7.03 -3.55 9.55
N PHE A 200 7.04 -4.81 9.17
CA PHE A 200 5.99 -5.44 8.39
C PHE A 200 5.25 -6.46 9.25
N PHE A 201 3.96 -6.25 9.41
CA PHE A 201 3.07 -7.09 10.20
C PHE A 201 2.24 -7.97 9.27
N ASP A 202 2.17 -9.27 9.60
CA ASP A 202 1.46 -10.24 8.79
C ASP A 202 0.26 -10.80 9.55
N ARG A 203 -0.94 -10.32 9.22
CA ARG A 203 -2.25 -10.79 9.76
C ARG A 203 -2.35 -10.76 11.28
N SER A 204 -1.42 -10.10 11.95
CA SER A 204 -1.31 -10.07 13.41
C SER A 204 -0.51 -8.85 13.86
N THR A 205 -0.38 -8.65 15.16
CA THR A 205 0.50 -7.64 15.77
C THR A 205 1.96 -8.12 15.93
N LYS A 206 2.31 -9.26 15.33
CA LYS A 206 3.69 -9.74 15.26
C LYS A 206 4.31 -9.38 13.93
N PHE A 207 5.46 -8.71 13.96
CA PHE A 207 6.17 -8.38 12.74
C PHE A 207 6.96 -9.59 12.20
N VAL A 208 7.12 -9.63 10.90
CA VAL A 208 7.92 -10.61 10.18
C VAL A 208 8.93 -9.90 9.27
N LYS A 209 9.92 -10.62 8.81
CA LYS A 209 10.85 -10.10 7.79
C LYS A 209 10.15 -10.02 6.43
N THR A 210 10.45 -9.00 5.68
CA THR A 210 10.08 -8.87 4.27
C THR A 210 11.12 -9.58 3.37
N SER A 211 10.89 -9.59 2.06
CA SER A 211 11.86 -10.15 1.10
C SER A 211 13.20 -9.40 1.16
N GLU A 212 14.29 -10.07 0.80
CA GLU A 212 15.60 -9.41 0.71
C GLU A 212 15.60 -8.26 -0.30
N LEU A 213 14.86 -8.41 -1.40
CA LEU A 213 14.69 -7.37 -2.41
C LEU A 213 14.13 -6.07 -1.81
N SER A 214 13.23 -6.18 -0.84
CA SER A 214 12.59 -5.02 -0.20
C SER A 214 13.54 -4.16 0.67
N TYR A 215 14.72 -4.66 1.01
CA TYR A 215 15.75 -3.90 1.72
C TYR A 215 16.74 -3.20 0.78
N ASN A 216 16.53 -3.26 -0.53
CA ASN A 216 17.38 -2.57 -1.49
C ASN A 216 17.13 -1.05 -1.45
N GLU A 217 18.00 -0.32 -0.76
CA GLU A 217 17.88 1.12 -0.56
C GLU A 217 17.97 1.93 -1.87
N LYS A 218 18.72 1.44 -2.86
CA LYS A 218 18.83 2.11 -4.16
C LYS A 218 17.48 2.09 -4.90
N ASN A 219 16.81 0.94 -4.89
CA ASN A 219 15.50 0.79 -5.50
C ASN A 219 14.43 1.63 -4.78
N ALA A 220 14.47 1.63 -3.44
CA ALA A 220 13.55 2.41 -2.63
C ALA A 220 13.73 3.92 -2.87
N LYS A 221 14.99 4.39 -2.97
CA LYS A 221 15.31 5.78 -3.30
C LYS A 221 14.87 6.15 -4.72
N GLU A 222 15.13 5.28 -5.71
CA GLU A 222 14.68 5.47 -7.10
C GLU A 222 13.15 5.65 -7.16
N LEU A 223 12.41 4.76 -6.49
CA LEU A 223 10.96 4.85 -6.42
C LEU A 223 10.50 6.17 -5.79
N TRP A 224 11.13 6.56 -4.67
CA TRP A 224 10.79 7.82 -4.00
C TRP A 224 11.00 9.02 -4.91
N ASP A 225 12.21 9.17 -5.47
CA ASP A 225 12.59 10.34 -6.28
C ASP A 225 11.68 10.48 -7.51
N LEU A 226 11.32 9.34 -8.13
CA LEU A 226 10.41 9.33 -9.26
C LEU A 226 8.97 9.68 -8.84
N SER A 227 8.47 9.08 -7.75
CA SER A 227 7.14 9.40 -7.22
C SER A 227 7.02 10.88 -6.87
N GLU A 228 8.02 11.46 -6.20
CA GLU A 228 8.08 12.88 -5.89
C GLU A 228 8.02 13.75 -7.16
N SER A 229 8.75 13.36 -8.21
CA SER A 229 8.74 14.09 -9.49
C SER A 229 7.37 14.10 -10.16
N TYR A 230 6.59 13.03 -10.00
CA TYR A 230 5.26 12.89 -10.58
C TYR A 230 4.19 13.70 -9.83
N VAL A 231 4.33 13.83 -8.51
CA VAL A 231 3.31 14.47 -7.69
C VAL A 231 3.60 15.93 -7.32
N LYS A 232 4.77 16.47 -7.69
CA LYS A 232 5.25 17.81 -7.28
C LYS A 232 4.26 18.95 -7.52
N ASP A 233 3.48 18.88 -8.61
CA ASP A 233 2.51 19.90 -8.99
C ASP A 233 1.15 19.77 -8.27
N PHE A 234 1.02 18.74 -7.42
CA PHE A 234 -0.20 18.46 -6.68
C PHE A 234 -0.11 18.79 -5.18
N TYR A 235 1.02 19.22 -4.67
CA TYR A 235 1.17 19.68 -3.28
C TYR A 235 0.46 21.01 -2.97
#